data_c18a1f52ba2a80d93e80ae623b3841eb
#
_entry.id   c18a1f52ba2a80d93e80ae623b3841eb
#
_cell.length_a   1.000
_cell.length_b   1.000
_cell.length_c   1.000
_cell.angle_alpha   90.00
_cell.angle_beta   90.00
_cell.angle_gamma   90.00
#
_symmetry.space_group_name_H-M   'P 1'
#
loop_
_entity.id
_entity.type
_entity.pdbx_description
1 polymer ?
#
loop_
_entity_poly.entity_id
_entity_poly.type
_entity_poly.pdbx_seq_one_letter_code
_entity_poly.pdbx_strand_id
1 'polypeptide(L)'
;MTTKQIDYCIELARTLNFSRAAENQFVSQPTFSYQIRLLEEEIGFAIFERSGKGATLTPAGLQFVGFLSNMREDLKRAIEQGQNFSAKYRDSISISLMVRQAVYFLPEAIRLFAQSHPDVQITPQFRYENYMDSFLKHESDILFTLKEMTRQIPGIVVHDLFESHIYLIAQRDDPLARKNLITESDLYSRILMVGGGSPPALRTVQHRLIASGKIEYFNSADHDTTLTNVASGRGVCLAPGFLNDHSGQFAWIPFDCEESFSCVLCTHKEDRRGSLRDFIDLLCGLYREAVAFPL
;
A
#
# COMPACT_ATOMS: atom_id res chain seq x y z
N MET A 1 -0.42 21.62 22.93
CA MET A 1 -0.55 20.17 23.06
C MET A 1 0.83 19.52 23.07
N THR A 2 1.13 18.63 24.00
CA THR A 2 2.41 17.93 24.15
C THR A 2 2.25 16.42 23.91
N THR A 3 3.34 15.71 23.58
CA THR A 3 3.32 14.25 23.41
C THR A 3 2.85 13.50 24.67
N LYS A 4 3.18 14.01 25.86
CA LYS A 4 2.68 13.46 27.13
C LYS A 4 1.15 13.62 27.28
N GLN A 5 0.61 14.75 26.89
CA GLN A 5 -0.85 14.95 26.92
C GLN A 5 -1.57 14.03 25.92
N ILE A 6 -0.95 13.76 24.77
CA ILE A 6 -1.46 12.77 23.80
C ILE A 6 -1.46 11.37 24.43
N ASP A 7 -0.32 10.95 25.04
CA ASP A 7 -0.21 9.64 25.70
C ASP A 7 -1.23 9.50 26.84
N TYR A 8 -1.46 10.56 27.62
CA TYR A 8 -2.47 10.56 28.66
C TYR A 8 -3.89 10.43 28.11
N CYS A 9 -4.19 11.15 27.04
CA CYS A 9 -5.51 11.09 26.39
C CYS A 9 -5.80 9.68 25.86
N ILE A 10 -4.86 9.06 25.16
CA ILE A 10 -4.98 7.70 24.63
C ILE A 10 -5.15 6.70 25.79
N GLU A 11 -4.37 6.83 26.86
CA GLU A 11 -4.45 5.93 28.01
C GLU A 11 -5.77 6.06 28.77
N LEU A 12 -6.29 7.29 28.92
CA LEU A 12 -7.60 7.49 29.52
C LEU A 12 -8.73 6.92 28.66
N ALA A 13 -8.64 7.03 27.35
CA ALA A 13 -9.60 6.43 26.43
C ALA A 13 -9.61 4.89 26.52
N ARG A 14 -8.45 4.28 26.77
CA ARG A 14 -8.31 2.83 26.94
C ARG A 14 -8.85 2.33 28.26
N THR A 15 -8.65 3.08 29.35
CA THR A 15 -9.00 2.64 30.70
C THR A 15 -10.37 3.14 31.17
N LEU A 16 -10.82 4.27 30.64
CA LEU A 16 -12.01 5.02 31.05
C LEU A 16 -12.05 5.31 32.57
N ASN A 17 -10.87 5.31 33.19
CA ASN A 17 -10.69 5.50 34.61
C ASN A 17 -9.45 6.34 34.90
N PHE A 18 -9.67 7.57 35.47
CA PHE A 18 -8.61 8.53 35.75
C PHE A 18 -7.51 8.01 36.68
N SER A 19 -7.89 7.27 37.76
CA SER A 19 -6.91 6.73 38.70
C SER A 19 -6.04 5.69 38.06
N ARG A 20 -6.65 4.72 37.35
CA ARG A 20 -5.92 3.67 36.63
C ARG A 20 -5.05 4.22 35.51
N ALA A 21 -5.57 5.21 34.77
CA ALA A 21 -4.77 5.86 33.71
C ALA A 21 -3.55 6.59 34.29
N ALA A 22 -3.72 7.30 35.43
CA ALA A 22 -2.65 7.99 36.12
C ALA A 22 -1.58 7.01 36.64
N GLU A 23 -1.99 5.89 37.23
CA GLU A 23 -1.09 4.82 37.68
C GLU A 23 -0.27 4.24 36.49
N ASN A 24 -0.91 3.95 35.39
CA ASN A 24 -0.26 3.41 34.18
C ASN A 24 0.74 4.42 33.58
N GLN A 25 0.51 5.72 33.78
CA GLN A 25 1.39 6.79 33.31
C GLN A 25 2.38 7.29 34.39
N PHE A 26 2.44 6.60 35.54
CA PHE A 26 3.36 6.90 36.66
C PHE A 26 3.25 8.34 37.16
N VAL A 27 2.04 8.89 37.24
CA VAL A 27 1.76 10.22 37.77
C VAL A 27 0.61 10.19 38.78
N SER A 28 0.49 11.26 39.59
CA SER A 28 -0.66 11.41 40.49
C SER A 28 -1.96 11.68 39.70
N GLN A 29 -3.08 11.17 40.20
CA GLN A 29 -4.38 11.37 39.55
C GLN A 29 -4.73 12.87 39.41
N PRO A 30 -4.47 13.76 40.38
CA PRO A 30 -4.70 15.21 40.20
C PRO A 30 -3.88 15.80 39.06
N THR A 31 -2.60 15.43 38.96
CA THR A 31 -1.72 15.85 37.83
C THR A 31 -2.24 15.36 36.50
N PHE A 32 -2.61 14.09 36.41
CA PHE A 32 -3.16 13.50 35.20
C PHE A 32 -4.45 14.20 34.75
N SER A 33 -5.40 14.38 35.69
CA SER A 33 -6.68 15.07 35.45
C SER A 33 -6.49 16.51 35.00
N TYR A 34 -5.52 17.23 35.60
CA TYR A 34 -5.15 18.58 35.20
C TYR A 34 -4.64 18.66 33.77
N GLN A 35 -3.77 17.73 33.36
CA GLN A 35 -3.22 17.67 31.98
C GLN A 35 -4.30 17.38 30.93
N ILE A 36 -5.25 16.48 31.22
CA ILE A 36 -6.40 16.25 30.34
C ILE A 36 -7.23 17.51 30.17
N ARG A 37 -7.51 18.22 31.28
CA ARG A 37 -8.26 19.49 31.25
C ARG A 37 -7.54 20.54 30.40
N LEU A 38 -6.23 20.71 30.57
CA LEU A 38 -5.45 21.65 29.79
C LEU A 38 -5.49 21.32 28.30
N LEU A 39 -5.48 20.02 27.95
CA LEU A 39 -5.61 19.57 26.56
C LEU A 39 -6.98 19.97 26.00
N GLU A 40 -8.08 19.69 26.73
CA GLU A 40 -9.45 20.05 26.33
C GLU A 40 -9.63 21.56 26.19
N GLU A 41 -9.06 22.34 27.09
CA GLU A 41 -9.06 23.80 27.03
C GLU A 41 -8.31 24.33 25.81
N GLU A 42 -7.16 23.76 25.49
CA GLU A 42 -6.35 24.13 24.31
C GLU A 42 -7.05 23.84 22.99
N ILE A 43 -7.69 22.66 22.85
CA ILE A 43 -8.37 22.24 21.62
C ILE A 43 -9.80 22.79 21.49
N GLY A 44 -10.37 23.32 22.59
CA GLY A 44 -11.67 24.01 22.60
C GLY A 44 -12.90 23.10 22.67
N PHE A 45 -12.74 21.81 22.97
CA PHE A 45 -13.85 20.87 23.15
C PHE A 45 -13.52 19.78 24.17
N ALA A 46 -14.56 19.20 24.80
CA ALA A 46 -14.41 18.10 25.75
C ALA A 46 -14.18 16.78 24.97
N ILE A 47 -13.14 16.06 25.36
CA ILE A 47 -12.86 14.70 24.86
C ILE A 47 -13.60 13.67 25.72
N PHE A 48 -13.68 13.95 27.04
CA PHE A 48 -14.26 13.03 28.02
C PHE A 48 -15.40 13.69 28.80
N GLU A 49 -16.45 12.92 29.05
CA GLU A 49 -17.48 13.22 30.04
C GLU A 49 -17.15 12.48 31.33
N ARG A 50 -17.19 13.21 32.46
CA ARG A 50 -16.94 12.64 33.78
C ARG A 50 -18.24 12.12 34.37
N SER A 51 -18.22 10.91 34.88
CA SER A 51 -19.34 10.34 35.64
C SER A 51 -18.86 9.82 36.99
N GLY A 52 -19.79 9.57 37.91
CA GLY A 52 -19.47 8.99 39.21
C GLY A 52 -18.85 7.58 39.15
N LYS A 53 -18.83 6.95 37.95
CA LYS A 53 -18.28 5.63 37.70
C LYS A 53 -16.99 5.64 36.85
N GLY A 54 -16.50 6.83 36.46
CA GLY A 54 -15.30 6.99 35.62
C GLY A 54 -15.43 8.04 34.52
N ALA A 55 -14.91 7.79 33.35
CA ALA A 55 -15.01 8.63 32.17
C ALA A 55 -15.69 7.91 31.01
N THR A 56 -16.34 8.65 30.11
CA THR A 56 -16.81 8.19 28.83
C THR A 56 -16.32 9.14 27.75
N LEU A 57 -16.12 8.64 26.52
CA LEU A 57 -15.76 9.50 25.39
C LEU A 57 -16.98 10.28 24.88
N THR A 58 -16.81 11.56 24.58
CA THR A 58 -17.77 12.30 23.76
C THR A 58 -17.71 11.82 22.30
N PRO A 59 -18.72 12.09 21.47
CA PRO A 59 -18.64 11.78 20.03
C PRO A 59 -17.43 12.44 19.33
N ALA A 60 -17.12 13.70 19.67
CA ALA A 60 -15.93 14.40 19.19
C ALA A 60 -14.64 13.76 19.73
N GLY A 61 -14.65 13.37 21.02
CA GLY A 61 -13.53 12.70 21.67
C GLY A 61 -13.20 11.36 21.04
N LEU A 62 -14.19 10.56 20.66
CA LEU A 62 -13.98 9.27 20.00
C LEU A 62 -13.21 9.43 18.67
N GLN A 63 -13.61 10.39 17.85
CA GLN A 63 -12.91 10.68 16.59
C GLN A 63 -11.50 11.22 16.86
N PHE A 64 -11.38 12.17 17.77
CA PHE A 64 -10.11 12.82 18.09
C PHE A 64 -9.08 11.83 18.64
N VAL A 65 -9.46 10.95 19.57
CA VAL A 65 -8.58 9.90 20.10
C VAL A 65 -8.10 8.96 18.99
N GLY A 66 -8.94 8.63 18.01
CA GLY A 66 -8.54 7.86 16.83
C GLY A 66 -7.42 8.55 16.06
N PHE A 67 -7.53 9.84 15.78
CA PHE A 67 -6.47 10.64 15.14
C PHE A 67 -5.21 10.71 15.98
N LEU A 68 -5.32 10.95 17.29
CA LEU A 68 -4.17 10.99 18.19
C LEU A 68 -3.41 9.66 18.22
N SER A 69 -4.12 8.54 18.23
CA SER A 69 -3.52 7.20 18.21
C SER A 69 -2.72 6.98 16.93
N ASN A 70 -3.28 7.29 15.78
CA ASN A 70 -2.59 7.17 14.49
C ASN A 70 -1.34 8.07 14.43
N MET A 71 -1.48 9.33 14.84
CA MET A 71 -0.37 10.29 14.88
C MET A 71 0.76 9.82 15.82
N ARG A 72 0.41 9.23 16.97
CA ARG A 72 1.39 8.71 17.93
C ARG A 72 2.17 7.52 17.37
N GLU A 73 1.49 6.63 16.67
CA GLU A 73 2.13 5.49 15.96
C GLU A 73 3.04 5.98 14.82
N ASP A 74 2.60 6.98 14.05
CA ASP A 74 3.40 7.57 12.98
C ASP A 74 4.66 8.24 13.52
N LEU A 75 4.55 8.99 14.62
CA LEU A 75 5.69 9.61 15.29
C LEU A 75 6.67 8.55 15.84
N LYS A 76 6.15 7.47 16.44
CA LYS A 76 6.98 6.36 16.92
C LYS A 76 7.76 5.73 15.77
N ARG A 77 7.09 5.42 14.66
CA ARG A 77 7.74 4.88 13.45
C ARG A 77 8.80 5.81 12.90
N ALA A 78 8.53 7.11 12.84
CA ALA A 78 9.50 8.10 12.37
C ALA A 78 10.76 8.17 13.26
N ILE A 79 10.58 8.09 14.59
CA ILE A 79 11.71 8.04 15.54
C ILE A 79 12.53 6.76 15.35
N GLU A 80 11.89 5.60 15.28
CA GLU A 80 12.57 4.30 15.06
C GLU A 80 13.32 4.29 13.73
N GLN A 81 12.73 4.81 12.66
CA GLN A 81 13.40 4.96 11.37
C GLN A 81 14.62 5.88 11.48
N GLY A 82 14.47 7.04 12.14
CA GLY A 82 15.59 7.97 12.35
C GLY A 82 16.73 7.36 13.18
N GLN A 83 16.41 6.59 14.20
CA GLN A 83 17.40 5.88 15.02
C GLN A 83 18.15 4.81 14.22
N ASN A 84 17.43 4.02 13.41
CA ASN A 84 18.04 3.02 12.53
C ASN A 84 18.94 3.67 11.49
N PHE A 85 18.50 4.80 10.92
CA PHE A 85 19.24 5.54 9.92
C PHE A 85 20.53 6.14 10.48
N SER A 86 20.46 6.84 11.62
CA SER A 86 21.60 7.59 12.19
C SER A 86 22.79 6.71 12.62
N ALA A 87 22.54 5.42 12.86
CA ALA A 87 23.58 4.51 13.37
C ALA A 87 24.45 3.86 12.26
N LYS A 88 23.92 3.72 11.03
CA LYS A 88 24.55 2.87 10.01
C LYS A 88 24.62 3.51 8.62
N TYR A 89 23.62 4.31 8.23
CA TYR A 89 23.46 4.76 6.86
C TYR A 89 23.77 6.26 6.71
N ARG A 90 24.40 6.64 5.61
CA ARG A 90 24.69 8.03 5.22
C ARG A 90 23.65 8.61 4.27
N ASP A 91 22.95 7.73 3.54
CA ASP A 91 21.90 8.10 2.59
C ASP A 91 20.77 7.08 2.62
N SER A 92 19.58 7.48 2.17
CA SER A 92 18.46 6.58 1.99
C SER A 92 17.74 6.85 0.68
N ILE A 93 17.22 5.78 0.09
CA ILE A 93 16.36 5.82 -1.09
C ILE A 93 15.04 5.18 -0.71
N SER A 94 13.96 5.96 -0.76
CA SER A 94 12.61 5.51 -0.49
C SER A 94 11.86 5.23 -1.78
N ILE A 95 11.12 4.10 -1.81
CA ILE A 95 10.36 3.68 -2.98
C ILE A 95 8.89 3.56 -2.59
N SER A 96 8.02 4.32 -3.26
CA SER A 96 6.58 4.23 -3.10
C SER A 96 5.99 3.19 -4.06
N LEU A 97 5.26 2.24 -3.48
CA LEU A 97 4.69 1.08 -4.16
C LEU A 97 3.24 0.87 -3.72
N MET A 98 2.34 0.51 -4.66
CA MET A 98 0.97 0.17 -4.29
C MET A 98 0.89 -1.17 -3.54
N VAL A 99 1.66 -2.17 -3.96
CA VAL A 99 1.69 -3.52 -3.36
C VAL A 99 3.10 -4.12 -3.47
N ARG A 100 3.40 -5.07 -2.58
CA ARG A 100 4.73 -5.69 -2.50
C ARG A 100 5.17 -6.40 -3.79
N GLN A 101 4.26 -7.09 -4.44
CA GLN A 101 4.54 -7.89 -5.63
C GLN A 101 4.70 -7.06 -6.91
N ALA A 102 4.31 -5.78 -6.90
CA ALA A 102 4.36 -4.92 -8.09
C ALA A 102 5.76 -4.80 -8.72
N VAL A 103 6.82 -4.96 -7.93
CA VAL A 103 8.21 -4.98 -8.42
C VAL A 103 8.90 -6.27 -7.97
N TYR A 104 8.80 -7.30 -8.78
CA TYR A 104 9.26 -8.67 -8.47
C TYR A 104 10.74 -8.74 -8.06
N PHE A 105 11.63 -8.10 -8.82
CA PHE A 105 13.08 -8.12 -8.55
C PHE A 105 13.53 -7.12 -7.48
N LEU A 106 12.63 -6.39 -6.81
CA LEU A 106 13.02 -5.41 -5.79
C LEU A 106 13.85 -6.02 -4.64
N PRO A 107 13.48 -7.19 -4.06
CA PRO A 107 14.29 -7.80 -3.01
C PRO A 107 15.70 -8.16 -3.48
N GLU A 108 15.84 -8.67 -4.70
CA GLU A 108 17.13 -9.01 -5.30
C GLU A 108 17.96 -7.75 -5.58
N ALA A 109 17.36 -6.71 -6.13
CA ALA A 109 18.01 -5.42 -6.35
C ALA A 109 18.54 -4.83 -5.04
N ILE A 110 17.75 -4.84 -3.97
CA ILE A 110 18.17 -4.36 -2.64
C ILE A 110 19.37 -5.16 -2.15
N ARG A 111 19.33 -6.48 -2.28
CA ARG A 111 20.43 -7.37 -1.84
C ARG A 111 21.72 -7.11 -2.60
N LEU A 112 21.65 -6.97 -3.92
CA LEU A 112 22.83 -6.69 -4.76
C LEU A 112 23.36 -5.28 -4.54
N PHE A 113 22.47 -4.30 -4.43
CA PHE A 113 22.84 -2.91 -4.20
C PHE A 113 23.59 -2.72 -2.88
N ALA A 114 23.14 -3.38 -1.82
CA ALA A 114 23.80 -3.32 -0.51
C ALA A 114 25.26 -3.82 -0.50
N GLN A 115 25.68 -4.59 -1.50
CA GLN A 115 27.08 -5.05 -1.62
C GLN A 115 28.01 -3.93 -2.09
N SER A 116 27.53 -3.08 -2.99
CA SER A 116 28.29 -1.96 -3.54
C SER A 116 28.06 -0.63 -2.79
N HIS A 117 26.90 -0.49 -2.14
CA HIS A 117 26.49 0.71 -1.40
C HIS A 117 26.04 0.36 0.03
N PRO A 118 26.93 -0.14 0.90
CA PRO A 118 26.57 -0.63 2.24
C PRO A 118 26.13 0.49 3.21
N ASP A 119 26.39 1.74 2.86
CA ASP A 119 26.01 2.95 3.60
C ASP A 119 24.74 3.64 3.07
N VAL A 120 24.05 3.03 2.09
CA VAL A 120 22.78 3.52 1.55
C VAL A 120 21.64 2.56 1.90
N GLN A 121 20.60 3.06 2.55
CA GLN A 121 19.42 2.27 2.89
C GLN A 121 18.37 2.38 1.79
N ILE A 122 17.87 1.25 1.31
CA ILE A 122 16.67 1.22 0.45
C ILE A 122 15.45 0.94 1.32
N THR A 123 14.44 1.81 1.25
CA THR A 123 13.23 1.74 2.10
C THR A 123 11.97 1.63 1.23
N PRO A 124 11.45 0.42 0.96
CA PRO A 124 10.17 0.26 0.31
C PRO A 124 9.01 0.71 1.21
N GLN A 125 8.10 1.50 0.66
CA GLN A 125 6.89 1.99 1.32
C GLN A 125 5.67 1.46 0.57
N PHE A 126 4.86 0.62 1.23
CA PHE A 126 3.67 0.03 0.64
C PHE A 126 2.44 0.78 1.13
N ARG A 127 1.73 1.44 0.19
CA ARG A 127 0.50 2.19 0.47
C ARG A 127 -0.50 1.89 -0.64
N TYR A 128 -1.53 1.13 -0.33
CA TYR A 128 -2.57 0.79 -1.29
C TYR A 128 -3.31 2.05 -1.79
N GLU A 129 -3.64 2.93 -0.86
CA GLU A 129 -4.22 4.25 -1.16
C GLU A 129 -3.15 5.34 -1.07
N ASN A 130 -3.24 6.34 -1.93
CA ASN A 130 -2.38 7.54 -1.93
C ASN A 130 -0.87 7.25 -2.07
N TYR A 131 -0.49 6.11 -2.69
CA TYR A 131 0.93 5.76 -2.91
C TYR A 131 1.66 6.79 -3.78
N MET A 132 0.95 7.50 -4.66
CA MET A 132 1.50 8.58 -5.47
C MET A 132 1.70 9.86 -4.66
N ASP A 133 0.90 10.11 -3.64
CA ASP A 133 0.93 11.36 -2.86
C ASP A 133 2.27 11.55 -2.15
N SER A 134 2.85 10.48 -1.61
CA SER A 134 4.18 10.54 -0.97
C SER A 134 5.25 11.01 -1.95
N PHE A 135 5.21 10.51 -3.18
CA PHE A 135 6.13 10.93 -4.22
C PHE A 135 5.88 12.38 -4.65
N LEU A 136 4.63 12.77 -4.89
CA LEU A 136 4.27 14.14 -5.26
C LEU A 136 4.63 15.18 -4.19
N LYS A 137 4.66 14.78 -2.92
CA LYS A 137 5.09 15.61 -1.79
C LYS A 137 6.60 15.55 -1.50
N HIS A 138 7.38 14.87 -2.34
CA HIS A 138 8.81 14.60 -2.11
C HIS A 138 9.11 13.82 -0.82
N GLU A 139 8.16 13.01 -0.35
CA GLU A 139 8.33 12.11 0.79
C GLU A 139 8.91 10.74 0.37
N SER A 140 8.95 10.46 -0.93
CA SER A 140 9.64 9.31 -1.51
C SER A 140 10.42 9.71 -2.77
N ASP A 141 11.53 9.00 -3.01
CA ASP A 141 12.48 9.30 -4.09
C ASP A 141 12.10 8.61 -5.40
N ILE A 142 11.49 7.42 -5.30
CA ILE A 142 11.08 6.59 -6.43
C ILE A 142 9.59 6.28 -6.29
N LEU A 143 8.89 6.34 -7.42
CA LEU A 143 7.51 5.90 -7.55
C LEU A 143 7.43 4.77 -8.58
N PHE A 144 6.85 3.62 -8.20
CA PHE A 144 6.38 2.62 -9.18
C PHE A 144 4.95 2.97 -9.60
N THR A 145 4.69 3.05 -10.92
CA THR A 145 3.37 3.34 -11.45
C THR A 145 3.22 2.86 -12.90
N LEU A 146 2.05 3.08 -13.49
CA LEU A 146 1.80 2.84 -14.91
C LEU A 146 2.17 4.07 -15.73
N LYS A 147 2.77 3.87 -16.90
CA LYS A 147 3.25 4.96 -17.76
C LYS A 147 2.16 5.98 -18.11
N GLU A 148 0.94 5.51 -18.30
CA GLU A 148 -0.21 6.38 -18.57
C GLU A 148 -0.52 7.35 -17.43
N MET A 149 -0.24 6.97 -16.18
CA MET A 149 -0.45 7.78 -15.00
C MET A 149 0.59 8.90 -14.84
N THR A 150 1.73 8.80 -15.54
CA THR A 150 2.83 9.76 -15.43
C THR A 150 2.61 11.05 -16.24
N ARG A 151 1.67 11.04 -17.19
CA ARG A 151 1.46 12.15 -18.15
C ARG A 151 1.15 13.51 -17.49
N GLN A 152 0.62 13.49 -16.28
CA GLN A 152 0.21 14.69 -15.54
C GLN A 152 1.16 15.05 -14.40
N ILE A 153 2.27 14.32 -14.25
CA ILE A 153 3.24 14.55 -13.17
C ILE A 153 4.41 15.40 -13.74
N PRO A 154 4.53 16.68 -13.35
CA PRO A 154 5.63 17.50 -13.81
C PRO A 154 6.94 17.17 -13.08
N GLY A 155 8.08 17.50 -13.68
CA GLY A 155 9.37 17.47 -13.00
C GLY A 155 9.89 16.07 -12.67
N ILE A 156 9.48 15.04 -13.43
CA ILE A 156 9.93 13.65 -13.24
C ILE A 156 10.79 13.17 -14.40
N VAL A 157 11.56 12.12 -14.12
CA VAL A 157 12.20 11.26 -15.11
C VAL A 157 11.51 9.89 -15.05
N VAL A 158 11.10 9.39 -16.20
CA VAL A 158 10.41 8.09 -16.31
C VAL A 158 11.39 7.03 -16.83
N HIS A 159 11.51 5.93 -16.12
CA HIS A 159 12.35 4.79 -16.44
C HIS A 159 11.45 3.60 -16.77
N ASP A 160 11.47 3.13 -18.02
CA ASP A 160 10.70 1.95 -18.43
C ASP A 160 11.24 0.71 -17.70
N LEU A 161 10.36 -0.06 -17.08
CA LEU A 161 10.73 -1.19 -16.25
C LEU A 161 10.38 -2.53 -16.94
N PHE A 162 9.09 -2.78 -17.16
CA PHE A 162 8.60 -3.95 -17.88
C PHE A 162 7.17 -3.73 -18.40
N GLU A 163 6.77 -4.59 -19.36
CA GLU A 163 5.40 -4.68 -19.84
C GLU A 163 4.68 -5.81 -19.10
N SER A 164 3.50 -5.54 -18.55
CA SER A 164 2.65 -6.52 -17.87
C SER A 164 1.37 -6.76 -18.67
N HIS A 165 0.91 -8.02 -18.75
CA HIS A 165 -0.29 -8.41 -19.47
C HIS A 165 -1.46 -8.70 -18.51
N ILE A 166 -2.64 -8.98 -19.07
CA ILE A 166 -3.82 -9.37 -18.32
C ILE A 166 -3.85 -10.89 -18.17
N TYR A 167 -4.14 -11.34 -16.96
CA TYR A 167 -4.27 -12.77 -16.62
C TYR A 167 -5.64 -13.05 -16.05
N LEU A 168 -6.16 -14.24 -16.32
CA LEU A 168 -7.25 -14.82 -15.57
C LEU A 168 -6.68 -15.39 -14.26
N ILE A 169 -7.34 -15.11 -13.16
CA ILE A 169 -7.08 -15.72 -11.86
C ILE A 169 -8.23 -16.69 -11.55
N ALA A 170 -7.88 -17.94 -11.28
CA ALA A 170 -8.81 -18.99 -10.93
C ALA A 170 -8.24 -19.83 -9.77
N GLN A 171 -9.07 -20.67 -9.15
CA GLN A 171 -8.59 -21.70 -8.23
C GLN A 171 -7.63 -22.65 -8.97
N ARG A 172 -6.67 -23.24 -8.25
CA ARG A 172 -5.66 -24.13 -8.88
C ARG A 172 -6.24 -25.40 -9.48
N ASP A 173 -7.34 -25.87 -8.93
CA ASP A 173 -8.07 -27.06 -9.37
C ASP A 173 -9.18 -26.75 -10.40
N ASP A 174 -9.39 -25.46 -10.72
CA ASP A 174 -10.30 -25.05 -11.79
C ASP A 174 -9.88 -25.66 -13.14
N PRO A 175 -10.81 -26.19 -13.95
CA PRO A 175 -10.48 -26.69 -15.28
C PRO A 175 -9.75 -25.69 -16.18
N LEU A 176 -9.99 -24.39 -16.02
CA LEU A 176 -9.30 -23.33 -16.77
C LEU A 176 -7.81 -23.25 -16.44
N ALA A 177 -7.40 -23.67 -15.23
CA ALA A 177 -6.00 -23.68 -14.81
C ALA A 177 -5.10 -24.62 -15.67
N ARG A 178 -5.69 -25.51 -16.47
CA ARG A 178 -4.97 -26.41 -17.38
C ARG A 178 -4.74 -25.81 -18.76
N LYS A 179 -5.30 -24.64 -19.04
CA LYS A 179 -5.12 -23.95 -20.32
C LYS A 179 -3.87 -23.08 -20.30
N ASN A 180 -3.25 -22.94 -21.46
CA ASN A 180 -2.12 -22.02 -21.65
C ASN A 180 -2.55 -20.59 -22.00
N LEU A 181 -3.78 -20.43 -22.48
CA LEU A 181 -4.37 -19.15 -22.88
C LEU A 181 -5.88 -19.20 -22.65
N ILE A 182 -6.44 -18.15 -22.10
CA ILE A 182 -7.88 -17.98 -21.88
C ILE A 182 -8.43 -17.00 -22.92
N THR A 183 -9.53 -17.39 -23.55
CA THR A 183 -10.29 -16.54 -24.48
C THR A 183 -11.60 -16.07 -23.85
N GLU A 184 -12.26 -15.08 -24.47
CA GLU A 184 -13.58 -14.62 -24.04
C GLU A 184 -14.60 -15.76 -23.92
N SER A 185 -14.59 -16.72 -24.87
CA SER A 185 -15.53 -17.85 -24.87
C SER A 185 -15.38 -18.78 -23.66
N ASP A 186 -14.22 -18.84 -23.06
CA ASP A 186 -13.96 -19.63 -21.84
C ASP A 186 -14.68 -19.07 -20.61
N LEU A 187 -15.12 -17.82 -20.66
CA LEU A 187 -15.79 -17.13 -19.57
C LEU A 187 -17.31 -17.21 -19.65
N TYR A 188 -17.91 -17.70 -20.74
CA TYR A 188 -19.38 -17.69 -20.95
C TYR A 188 -20.18 -18.49 -19.91
N SER A 189 -19.58 -19.45 -19.24
CA SER A 189 -20.20 -20.23 -18.18
C SER A 189 -19.66 -19.91 -16.77
N ARG A 190 -19.04 -18.73 -16.63
CA ARG A 190 -18.37 -18.32 -15.40
C ARG A 190 -18.90 -16.98 -14.90
N ILE A 191 -18.83 -16.77 -13.61
CA ILE A 191 -19.06 -15.46 -13.00
C ILE A 191 -17.73 -14.71 -12.98
N LEU A 192 -17.67 -13.58 -13.68
CA LEU A 192 -16.51 -12.70 -13.67
C LEU A 192 -16.59 -11.78 -12.45
N MET A 193 -15.67 -11.94 -11.52
CA MET A 193 -15.51 -11.03 -10.38
C MET A 193 -14.77 -9.78 -10.84
N VAL A 194 -15.40 -8.61 -10.69
CA VAL A 194 -14.85 -7.31 -11.11
C VAL A 194 -14.48 -6.52 -9.87
N GLY A 195 -13.18 -6.29 -9.65
CA GLY A 195 -12.69 -5.52 -8.50
C GLY A 195 -12.82 -4.02 -8.69
N GLY A 196 -13.10 -3.30 -7.62
CA GLY A 196 -12.96 -1.84 -7.58
C GLY A 196 -11.51 -1.42 -7.81
N GLY A 197 -11.30 -0.26 -8.46
CA GLY A 197 -9.94 0.29 -8.67
C GLY A 197 -9.16 -0.32 -9.83
N SER A 198 -9.79 -1.11 -10.73
CA SER A 198 -9.13 -1.65 -11.92
C SER A 198 -8.47 -0.54 -12.76
N PRO A 199 -7.22 -0.73 -13.23
CA PRO A 199 -6.57 0.20 -14.14
C PRO A 199 -7.35 0.39 -15.45
N PRO A 200 -7.19 1.51 -16.16
CA PRO A 200 -7.97 1.81 -17.37
C PRO A 200 -7.97 0.71 -18.42
N ALA A 201 -6.82 0.13 -18.75
CA ALA A 201 -6.71 -0.96 -19.73
C ALA A 201 -7.53 -2.19 -19.31
N LEU A 202 -7.41 -2.64 -18.05
CA LEU A 202 -8.21 -3.75 -17.53
C LEU A 202 -9.71 -3.44 -17.55
N ARG A 203 -10.08 -2.20 -17.19
CA ARG A 203 -11.47 -1.75 -17.22
C ARG A 203 -12.07 -1.80 -18.62
N THR A 204 -11.29 -1.45 -19.64
CA THR A 204 -11.70 -1.55 -21.04
C THR A 204 -12.05 -3.00 -21.41
N VAL A 205 -11.19 -3.96 -21.05
CA VAL A 205 -11.45 -5.39 -21.28
C VAL A 205 -12.69 -5.87 -20.52
N GLN A 206 -12.80 -5.54 -19.24
CA GLN A 206 -13.95 -5.92 -18.41
C GLN A 206 -15.28 -5.37 -18.99
N HIS A 207 -15.30 -4.11 -19.41
CA HIS A 207 -16.50 -3.51 -20.04
C HIS A 207 -16.86 -4.19 -21.35
N ARG A 208 -15.88 -4.53 -22.22
CA ARG A 208 -16.10 -5.25 -23.46
C ARG A 208 -16.72 -6.63 -23.21
N LEU A 209 -16.19 -7.37 -22.23
CA LEU A 209 -16.70 -8.69 -21.85
C LEU A 209 -18.13 -8.62 -21.31
N ILE A 210 -18.42 -7.67 -20.42
CA ILE A 210 -19.76 -7.48 -19.84
C ILE A 210 -20.76 -7.03 -20.92
N ALA A 211 -20.37 -6.10 -21.80
CA ALA A 211 -21.22 -5.58 -22.87
C ALA A 211 -21.61 -6.66 -23.90
N SER A 212 -20.87 -7.77 -23.99
CA SER A 212 -21.24 -8.90 -24.84
C SER A 212 -22.57 -9.57 -24.44
N GLY A 213 -23.00 -9.37 -23.19
CA GLY A 213 -24.21 -9.98 -22.60
C GLY A 213 -24.13 -11.48 -22.40
N LYS A 214 -22.94 -12.09 -22.60
CA LYS A 214 -22.70 -13.54 -22.50
C LYS A 214 -22.00 -13.95 -21.20
N ILE A 215 -21.54 -12.99 -20.41
CA ILE A 215 -20.76 -13.22 -19.20
C ILE A 215 -21.52 -12.63 -18.02
N GLU A 216 -21.81 -13.47 -17.04
CA GLU A 216 -22.30 -13.00 -15.74
C GLU A 216 -21.17 -12.36 -14.95
N TYR A 217 -21.45 -11.29 -14.21
CA TYR A 217 -20.43 -10.61 -13.42
C TYR A 217 -20.94 -10.22 -12.03
N PHE A 218 -19.98 -10.06 -11.11
CA PHE A 218 -20.22 -9.59 -9.76
C PHE A 218 -19.20 -8.54 -9.37
N ASN A 219 -19.64 -7.38 -8.91
CA ASN A 219 -18.77 -6.31 -8.47
C ASN A 219 -18.27 -6.57 -7.04
N SER A 220 -16.97 -6.64 -6.88
CA SER A 220 -16.28 -6.69 -5.59
C SER A 220 -15.79 -5.30 -5.18
N ALA A 221 -15.68 -5.05 -3.88
CA ALA A 221 -15.28 -3.74 -3.35
C ALA A 221 -13.82 -3.37 -3.76
N ASP A 222 -12.91 -4.33 -3.69
CA ASP A 222 -11.48 -4.18 -3.91
C ASP A 222 -10.85 -5.47 -4.44
N HIS A 223 -9.53 -5.46 -4.65
CA HIS A 223 -8.78 -6.60 -5.16
C HIS A 223 -8.78 -7.79 -4.17
N ASP A 224 -8.56 -7.53 -2.88
CA ASP A 224 -8.50 -8.59 -1.86
C ASP A 224 -9.86 -9.27 -1.67
N THR A 225 -10.95 -8.50 -1.69
CA THR A 225 -12.32 -9.03 -1.72
C THR A 225 -12.56 -9.87 -2.97
N THR A 226 -12.05 -9.44 -4.13
CA THR A 226 -12.14 -10.18 -5.39
C THR A 226 -11.42 -11.52 -5.28
N LEU A 227 -10.17 -11.54 -4.79
CA LEU A 227 -9.40 -12.77 -4.60
C LEU A 227 -10.06 -13.71 -3.57
N THR A 228 -10.66 -13.18 -2.52
CA THR A 228 -11.42 -13.95 -1.53
C THR A 228 -12.62 -14.65 -2.18
N ASN A 229 -13.35 -13.97 -3.07
CA ASN A 229 -14.44 -14.56 -3.82
C ASN A 229 -13.97 -15.67 -4.78
N VAL A 230 -12.83 -15.45 -5.47
CA VAL A 230 -12.21 -16.49 -6.31
C VAL A 230 -11.78 -17.70 -5.47
N ALA A 231 -11.11 -17.46 -4.34
CA ALA A 231 -10.68 -18.52 -3.42
C ALA A 231 -11.85 -19.36 -2.88
N SER A 232 -13.03 -18.75 -2.70
CA SER A 232 -14.25 -19.43 -2.27
C SER A 232 -15.04 -20.12 -3.40
N GLY A 233 -14.50 -20.14 -4.62
CA GLY A 233 -15.11 -20.80 -5.77
C GLY A 233 -16.34 -20.10 -6.37
N ARG A 234 -16.53 -18.80 -6.04
CA ARG A 234 -17.68 -18.02 -6.54
C ARG A 234 -17.54 -17.59 -7.99
N GLY A 235 -16.31 -17.58 -8.53
CA GLY A 235 -16.04 -17.17 -9.90
C GLY A 235 -14.56 -17.06 -10.18
N VAL A 236 -14.25 -16.33 -11.25
CA VAL A 236 -12.88 -16.03 -11.70
C VAL A 236 -12.72 -14.53 -11.86
N CYS A 237 -11.50 -14.02 -11.88
CA CYS A 237 -11.28 -12.60 -12.13
C CYS A 237 -10.14 -12.35 -13.13
N LEU A 238 -10.14 -11.18 -13.75
CA LEU A 238 -9.02 -10.69 -14.54
C LEU A 238 -8.20 -9.70 -13.71
N ALA A 239 -6.88 -9.80 -13.79
CA ALA A 239 -5.97 -8.90 -13.10
C ALA A 239 -4.69 -8.65 -13.92
N PRO A 240 -4.01 -7.51 -13.70
CA PRO A 240 -2.67 -7.30 -14.23
C PRO A 240 -1.67 -8.31 -13.66
N GLY A 241 -0.78 -8.82 -14.50
CA GLY A 241 0.25 -9.78 -14.09
C GLY A 241 1.17 -9.28 -12.98
N PHE A 242 1.45 -7.98 -12.92
CA PHE A 242 2.28 -7.39 -11.86
C PHE A 242 1.70 -7.54 -10.44
N LEU A 243 0.43 -7.94 -10.31
CA LEU A 243 -0.19 -8.26 -9.02
C LEU A 243 0.04 -9.72 -8.58
N ASN A 244 0.66 -10.56 -9.41
CA ASN A 244 0.95 -11.95 -9.07
C ASN A 244 2.03 -12.01 -7.96
N ASP A 245 1.66 -12.55 -6.81
CA ASP A 245 2.57 -12.72 -5.67
C ASP A 245 3.43 -13.99 -5.76
N HIS A 246 3.22 -14.80 -6.81
CA HIS A 246 3.90 -16.08 -7.05
C HIS A 246 3.81 -17.08 -5.87
N SER A 247 2.84 -16.89 -4.95
CA SER A 247 2.63 -17.80 -3.82
C SER A 247 2.11 -19.17 -4.25
N GLY A 248 1.56 -19.24 -5.46
CA GLY A 248 0.93 -20.44 -5.99
C GLY A 248 -0.44 -20.73 -5.35
N GLN A 249 -1.06 -19.79 -4.67
CA GLN A 249 -2.42 -19.94 -4.15
C GLN A 249 -3.44 -20.04 -5.27
N PHE A 250 -3.24 -19.28 -6.36
CA PHE A 250 -4.10 -19.23 -7.52
C PHE A 250 -3.37 -19.71 -8.78
N ALA A 251 -4.13 -20.13 -9.79
CA ALA A 251 -3.66 -20.23 -11.16
C ALA A 251 -3.78 -18.87 -11.85
N TRP A 252 -2.70 -18.45 -12.48
CA TRP A 252 -2.61 -17.25 -13.31
C TRP A 252 -2.42 -17.68 -14.75
N ILE A 253 -3.43 -17.47 -15.58
CA ILE A 253 -3.43 -17.93 -16.97
C ILE A 253 -3.52 -16.71 -17.87
N PRO A 254 -2.64 -16.54 -18.88
CA PRO A 254 -2.71 -15.43 -19.82
C PRO A 254 -4.10 -15.31 -20.45
N PHE A 255 -4.61 -14.08 -20.52
CA PHE A 255 -5.88 -13.77 -21.19
C PHE A 255 -5.61 -13.18 -22.58
N ASP A 256 -6.32 -13.67 -23.59
CA ASP A 256 -6.19 -13.25 -24.98
C ASP A 256 -6.79 -11.85 -25.20
N CYS A 257 -5.95 -10.83 -25.13
CA CYS A 257 -6.29 -9.44 -25.41
C CYS A 257 -5.06 -8.63 -25.81
N GLU A 258 -5.28 -7.50 -26.48
CA GLU A 258 -4.21 -6.59 -26.91
C GLU A 258 -3.77 -5.63 -25.82
N GLU A 259 -4.61 -5.45 -24.80
CA GLU A 259 -4.37 -4.50 -23.70
C GLU A 259 -3.26 -5.00 -22.77
N SER A 260 -2.35 -4.09 -22.45
CA SER A 260 -1.21 -4.32 -21.54
C SER A 260 -0.96 -3.11 -20.64
N PHE A 261 0.03 -3.22 -19.77
CA PHE A 261 0.41 -2.19 -18.81
C PHE A 261 1.90 -1.92 -18.89
N SER A 262 2.29 -0.75 -19.38
CA SER A 262 3.69 -0.30 -19.30
C SER A 262 4.00 0.12 -17.87
N CYS A 263 4.70 -0.73 -17.13
CA CYS A 263 5.14 -0.49 -15.77
C CYS A 263 6.43 0.31 -15.76
N VAL A 264 6.47 1.39 -14.97
CA VAL A 264 7.59 2.32 -14.94
C VAL A 264 8.01 2.68 -13.51
N LEU A 265 9.26 3.11 -13.36
CA LEU A 265 9.74 3.85 -12.20
C LEU A 265 9.83 5.33 -12.55
N CYS A 266 9.45 6.19 -11.61
CA CYS A 266 9.62 7.63 -11.73
C CYS A 266 10.56 8.11 -10.65
N THR A 267 11.45 9.05 -11.00
CA THR A 267 12.32 9.78 -10.07
C THR A 267 12.15 11.28 -10.26
N HIS A 268 12.49 12.07 -9.26
CA HIS A 268 12.46 13.52 -9.37
C HIS A 268 13.62 14.00 -10.27
N LYS A 269 13.31 14.86 -11.24
CA LYS A 269 14.30 15.38 -12.22
C LYS A 269 15.45 16.15 -11.56
N GLU A 270 15.19 16.74 -10.41
CA GLU A 270 16.18 17.51 -9.64
C GLU A 270 17.09 16.63 -8.77
N ASP A 271 16.70 15.38 -8.49
CA ASP A 271 17.53 14.44 -7.75
C ASP A 271 18.67 13.92 -8.61
N ARG A 272 19.89 14.31 -8.24
CA ARG A 272 21.13 13.98 -8.98
C ARG A 272 22.03 13.01 -8.23
N ARG A 273 21.52 12.37 -7.15
CA ARG A 273 22.32 11.39 -6.39
C ARG A 273 22.78 10.25 -7.29
N GLY A 274 24.09 9.95 -7.22
CA GLY A 274 24.68 8.80 -7.93
C GLY A 274 24.08 7.48 -7.44
N SER A 275 23.91 7.32 -6.14
CA SER A 275 23.30 6.17 -5.50
C SER A 275 21.90 5.85 -6.03
N LEU A 276 21.06 6.89 -6.23
CA LEU A 276 19.73 6.73 -6.81
C LEU A 276 19.80 6.20 -8.25
N ARG A 277 20.68 6.78 -9.08
CA ARG A 277 20.87 6.34 -10.47
C ARG A 277 21.35 4.91 -10.53
N ASP A 278 22.37 4.56 -9.75
CA ASP A 278 22.95 3.21 -9.72
C ASP A 278 21.90 2.18 -9.30
N PHE A 279 21.02 2.52 -8.35
CA PHE A 279 19.93 1.63 -7.94
C PHE A 279 18.87 1.44 -9.05
N ILE A 280 18.46 2.52 -9.75
CA ILE A 280 17.52 2.45 -10.88
C ILE A 280 18.13 1.61 -12.01
N ASP A 281 19.38 1.85 -12.37
CA ASP A 281 20.07 1.12 -13.44
C ASP A 281 20.17 -0.38 -13.12
N LEU A 282 20.50 -0.73 -11.87
CA LEU A 282 20.54 -2.11 -11.38
C LEU A 282 19.16 -2.76 -11.48
N LEU A 283 18.11 -2.12 -10.95
CA LEU A 283 16.77 -2.69 -10.96
C LEU A 283 16.22 -2.85 -12.39
N CYS A 284 16.38 -1.85 -13.25
CA CYS A 284 16.01 -1.96 -14.66
C CYS A 284 16.84 -3.00 -15.41
N GLY A 285 18.12 -3.17 -15.02
CA GLY A 285 19.01 -4.21 -15.56
C GLY A 285 18.50 -5.61 -15.30
N LEU A 286 18.07 -5.90 -14.08
CA LEU A 286 17.50 -7.21 -13.70
C LEU A 286 16.30 -7.60 -14.56
N TYR A 287 15.41 -6.64 -14.87
CA TYR A 287 14.27 -6.90 -15.75
C TYR A 287 14.67 -7.12 -17.22
N ARG A 288 15.70 -6.43 -17.71
CA ARG A 288 16.19 -6.60 -19.08
C ARG A 288 16.90 -7.95 -19.29
N GLU A 289 17.57 -8.46 -18.27
CA GLU A 289 18.32 -9.71 -18.33
C GLU A 289 17.44 -10.95 -18.06
N ALA A 290 16.26 -10.78 -17.51
CA ALA A 290 15.34 -11.86 -17.20
C ALA A 290 14.77 -12.49 -18.49
N VAL A 291 15.31 -13.64 -18.87
CA VAL A 291 14.91 -14.41 -20.09
C VAL A 291 13.47 -14.95 -20.00
N ALA A 292 12.93 -15.10 -18.81
CA ALA A 292 11.58 -15.57 -18.55
C ALA A 292 11.03 -14.87 -17.31
N PHE A 293 10.61 -13.64 -17.47
CA PHE A 293 9.82 -12.97 -16.43
C PHE A 293 8.37 -13.45 -16.54
N PRO A 294 7.77 -14.03 -15.49
CA PRO A 294 6.48 -14.70 -15.59
C PRO A 294 5.28 -13.73 -15.55
N LEU A 295 5.36 -12.59 -16.24
CA LEU A 295 4.28 -11.59 -16.26
C LEU A 295 3.91 -11.18 -17.68
#